data_1327f3e0cd290a3f33cdebd8d76c8883
#
_entry.id   1327f3e0cd290a3f33cdebd8d76c8883
#
_cell.length_a   1.000
_cell.length_b   1.000
_cell.length_c   1.000
_cell.angle_alpha   90.00
_cell.angle_beta   90.00
_cell.angle_gamma   90.00
#
_symmetry.space_group_name_H-M   'P 1'
#
loop_
_entity.id
_entity.type
_entity.pdbx_description
1 polymer ?
#
loop_
_entity_poly.entity_id
_entity_poly.type
_entity_poly.pdbx_seq_one_letter_code
_entity_poly.pdbx_strand_id
1 'polypeptide(L)'
;MTHETTAILIASQKWLQMERLGERYPAAMLPLMDRPFIQHVMETLVNRGCNRFEVVLSHMPEKIETLLGDGKRWGVAIRYHLVSRPERPYRPLKLLGDRPDRQPVLIVHADRLVQGDITRSRPPSPGDGPVLYCYGDDTVPVGRTERKWSGWAWLTPACLADIPEDSSEKRLQAYLEQRTGSRIEESESYKPLSVQSCDDLIASHRLVLAKKKSDLMIRGSEVEEAVWLARNVSLHHTARLIPPLYIGENCRIERGVQIGPDAVIGRNCVLDEKSTVRRSVVFPGSYVGEALELSDALVDKNCMVNVRMGSEITIREDFILGSLAEKQLRRGWNRIVSQLTAILLLVPAVPVMACLALYLKLRRVGRVFVTRPAVHLPADSDPLAWKTFDWISLFVPEPTGAQKDPASDPDPDRMAGPAAGWRHLFFDFLPALVNIARGELRFVGVPPRSTDEVKSLPRDWRSLYLESKPGIITETMVTFGARASRDEMYSAEAVYSVSSGLKHDLRLLARYTGQVLGLMPRPGERQKQPDF
;
A
#
# COMPACT_ATOMS: atom_id res chain seq x y z
N MET A 1 36.58 24.49 20.93
CA MET A 1 36.26 23.12 21.38
C MET A 1 34.78 22.95 21.25
N THR A 2 34.31 22.19 20.27
CA THR A 2 32.89 21.86 20.10
C THR A 2 32.49 20.98 21.28
N HIS A 3 31.66 21.50 22.19
CA HIS A 3 31.13 20.72 23.30
C HIS A 3 30.32 19.56 22.73
N GLU A 4 30.74 18.33 23.01
CA GLU A 4 30.00 17.12 22.62
C GLU A 4 28.70 17.07 23.43
N THR A 5 27.58 17.39 22.78
CA THR A 5 26.26 17.32 23.41
C THR A 5 25.68 15.93 23.28
N THR A 6 25.37 15.29 24.39
CA THR A 6 24.72 13.98 24.43
C THR A 6 23.21 14.11 24.58
N ALA A 7 22.46 13.42 23.71
CA ALA A 7 21.01 13.28 23.82
C ALA A 7 20.63 11.83 24.20
N ILE A 8 19.67 11.68 25.10
CA ILE A 8 19.09 10.40 25.47
C ILE A 8 17.69 10.33 24.87
N LEU A 9 17.51 9.44 23.88
CA LEU A 9 16.24 9.22 23.20
C LEU A 9 15.47 8.09 23.86
N ILE A 10 14.28 8.37 24.40
CA ILE A 10 13.38 7.37 24.97
C ILE A 10 12.39 6.94 23.88
N ALA A 11 12.63 5.79 23.28
CA ALA A 11 11.82 5.20 22.22
C ALA A 11 11.22 3.85 22.66
N SER A 12 10.79 3.77 23.90
CA SER A 12 10.31 2.53 24.53
C SER A 12 8.80 2.36 24.46
N GLN A 13 8.04 3.39 24.09
CA GLN A 13 6.59 3.38 24.20
C GLN A 13 5.93 2.50 23.14
N LYS A 14 5.02 1.62 23.59
CA LYS A 14 4.06 0.92 22.76
C LYS A 14 2.86 1.84 22.50
N TRP A 15 2.39 1.90 21.27
CA TRP A 15 1.18 2.64 20.97
C TRP A 15 -0.05 1.86 21.43
N LEU A 16 -0.65 2.29 22.55
CA LEU A 16 -1.68 1.53 23.27
C LEU A 16 -3.10 1.76 22.74
N GLN A 17 -3.32 2.83 21.97
CA GLN A 17 -4.69 3.17 21.54
C GLN A 17 -5.23 2.27 20.43
N MET A 18 -4.36 1.67 19.60
CA MET A 18 -4.74 0.83 18.48
C MET A 18 -3.90 -0.43 18.48
N GLU A 19 -4.54 -1.55 18.72
CA GLU A 19 -3.86 -2.83 18.98
C GLU A 19 -3.05 -3.28 17.77
N ARG A 20 -3.65 -3.29 16.58
CA ARG A 20 -3.01 -3.79 15.34
C ARG A 20 -1.97 -2.86 14.76
N LEU A 21 -2.24 -1.55 14.80
CA LEU A 21 -1.25 -0.58 14.35
C LEU A 21 -0.06 -0.55 15.31
N GLY A 22 -0.31 -0.67 16.63
CA GLY A 22 0.72 -0.83 17.66
C GLY A 22 1.51 -2.14 17.54
N GLU A 23 0.93 -3.22 17.00
CA GLU A 23 1.64 -4.45 16.67
C GLU A 23 2.55 -4.31 15.44
N ARG A 24 2.31 -3.32 14.59
CA ARG A 24 3.12 -3.07 13.38
C ARG A 24 4.21 -2.04 13.59
N TYR A 25 3.98 -1.05 14.42
CA TYR A 25 4.88 0.09 14.59
C TYR A 25 5.09 0.44 16.08
N PRO A 26 6.34 0.63 16.54
CA PRO A 26 6.57 1.39 17.77
C PRO A 26 6.09 2.84 17.56
N ALA A 27 5.61 3.51 18.60
CA ALA A 27 5.07 4.88 18.51
C ALA A 27 6.01 5.84 17.78
N ALA A 28 7.30 5.79 18.11
CA ALA A 28 8.34 6.60 17.48
C ALA A 28 8.57 6.33 15.98
N MET A 29 8.06 5.22 15.43
CA MET A 29 8.17 4.86 14.02
C MET A 29 6.94 5.23 13.19
N LEU A 30 5.88 5.75 13.82
CA LEU A 30 4.73 6.25 13.08
C LEU A 30 5.14 7.36 12.11
N PRO A 31 4.61 7.37 10.89
CA PRO A 31 5.02 8.35 9.90
C PRO A 31 4.48 9.74 10.24
N LEU A 32 5.36 10.73 10.22
CA LEU A 32 5.01 12.14 10.09
C LEU A 32 5.37 12.57 8.66
N MET A 33 4.37 12.95 7.87
CA MET A 33 4.46 13.02 6.42
C MET A 33 4.87 11.65 5.83
N ASP A 34 6.05 11.53 5.25
CA ASP A 34 6.55 10.30 4.61
C ASP A 34 7.70 9.61 5.37
N ARG A 35 8.05 10.13 6.57
CA ARG A 35 9.19 9.63 7.34
C ARG A 35 8.79 9.20 8.75
N PRO A 36 9.48 8.21 9.32
CA PRO A 36 9.31 7.85 10.74
C PRO A 36 9.54 9.06 11.66
N PHE A 37 8.70 9.20 12.66
CA PHE A 37 8.72 10.34 13.58
C PHE A 37 10.09 10.50 14.28
N ILE A 38 10.70 9.40 14.73
CA ILE A 38 12.01 9.40 15.36
C ILE A 38 13.11 9.98 14.45
N GLN A 39 12.97 9.85 13.14
CA GLN A 39 13.93 10.43 12.19
C GLN A 39 13.88 11.96 12.24
N HIS A 40 12.70 12.55 12.35
CA HIS A 40 12.54 14.01 12.51
C HIS A 40 13.14 14.47 13.83
N VAL A 41 12.93 13.71 14.92
CA VAL A 41 13.53 14.01 16.23
C VAL A 41 15.06 13.98 16.15
N MET A 42 15.62 12.92 15.54
CA MET A 42 17.07 12.78 15.33
C MET A 42 17.65 13.95 14.52
N GLU A 43 17.09 14.22 13.34
CA GLU A 43 17.56 15.29 12.45
C GLU A 43 17.49 16.65 13.14
N THR A 44 16.44 16.92 13.93
CA THR A 44 16.31 18.15 14.70
C THR A 44 17.41 18.27 15.76
N LEU A 45 17.70 17.20 16.48
CA LEU A 45 18.75 17.19 17.50
C LEU A 45 20.15 17.31 16.89
N VAL A 46 20.42 16.66 15.78
CA VAL A 46 21.68 16.78 15.03
C VAL A 46 21.88 18.22 14.55
N ASN A 47 20.85 18.83 13.97
CA ASN A 47 20.90 20.24 13.54
C ASN A 47 21.12 21.20 14.72
N ARG A 48 20.76 20.79 15.94
CA ARG A 48 21.01 21.55 17.18
C ARG A 48 22.36 21.22 17.83
N GLY A 49 23.20 20.42 17.17
CA GLY A 49 24.58 20.14 17.61
C GLY A 49 24.74 18.93 18.51
N CYS A 50 23.72 18.09 18.66
CA CYS A 50 23.88 16.80 19.34
C CYS A 50 24.67 15.84 18.46
N ASN A 51 25.75 15.26 18.99
CA ASN A 51 26.64 14.34 18.24
C ASN A 51 26.77 12.96 18.89
N ARG A 52 26.21 12.77 20.09
CA ARG A 52 26.13 11.47 20.76
C ARG A 52 24.68 11.17 21.15
N PHE A 53 24.25 9.94 20.90
CA PHE A 53 22.91 9.48 21.18
C PHE A 53 22.94 8.18 21.97
N GLU A 54 22.20 8.16 23.08
CA GLU A 54 21.89 6.97 23.85
C GLU A 54 20.40 6.66 23.64
N VAL A 55 20.09 5.60 22.93
CA VAL A 55 18.71 5.29 22.52
C VAL A 55 18.17 4.15 23.37
N VAL A 56 17.12 4.42 24.13
CA VAL A 56 16.45 3.45 25.00
C VAL A 56 15.28 2.83 24.26
N LEU A 57 15.33 1.52 24.07
CA LEU A 57 14.40 0.73 23.26
C LEU A 57 13.69 -0.34 24.08
N SER A 58 12.47 -0.71 23.72
CA SER A 58 11.79 -1.91 24.25
C SER A 58 10.95 -2.62 23.21
N HIS A 59 9.98 -1.93 22.62
CA HIS A 59 9.05 -2.51 21.66
C HIS A 59 9.63 -2.49 20.24
N MET A 60 9.76 -3.65 19.59
CA MET A 60 10.32 -3.81 18.24
C MET A 60 11.65 -3.07 18.03
N PRO A 61 12.67 -3.30 18.87
CA PRO A 61 13.93 -2.57 18.83
C PRO A 61 14.63 -2.68 17.47
N GLU A 62 14.53 -3.83 16.81
CA GLU A 62 15.15 -4.13 15.51
C GLU A 62 14.70 -3.16 14.40
N LYS A 63 13.47 -2.64 14.45
CA LYS A 63 12.99 -1.67 13.46
C LYS A 63 13.64 -0.31 13.61
N ILE A 64 13.84 0.12 14.85
CA ILE A 64 14.50 1.39 15.16
C ILE A 64 16.00 1.27 14.91
N GLU A 65 16.63 0.17 15.32
CA GLU A 65 18.04 -0.11 15.06
C GLU A 65 18.34 -0.18 13.56
N THR A 66 17.48 -0.83 12.77
CA THR A 66 17.62 -0.88 11.29
C THR A 66 17.51 0.52 10.66
N LEU A 67 16.63 1.38 11.20
CA LEU A 67 16.44 2.73 10.68
C LEU A 67 17.62 3.64 11.01
N LEU A 68 18.06 3.64 12.26
CA LEU A 68 19.07 4.56 12.78
C LEU A 68 20.50 4.06 12.56
N GLY A 69 20.71 2.74 12.55
CA GLY A 69 22.02 2.12 12.37
C GLY A 69 23.03 2.54 13.42
N ASP A 70 24.27 2.75 13.02
CA ASP A 70 25.35 3.24 13.90
C ASP A 70 25.46 4.77 13.94
N GLY A 71 24.55 5.49 13.31
CA GLY A 71 24.52 6.96 13.27
C GLY A 71 25.42 7.61 12.22
N LYS A 72 26.25 6.85 11.49
CA LYS A 72 27.17 7.40 10.48
C LYS A 72 26.47 8.23 9.40
N ARG A 73 25.24 7.87 9.08
CA ARG A 73 24.40 8.62 8.11
C ARG A 73 24.23 10.09 8.49
N TRP A 74 24.23 10.38 9.77
CA TRP A 74 24.09 11.75 10.33
C TRP A 74 25.38 12.30 10.92
N GLY A 75 26.49 11.54 10.83
CA GLY A 75 27.78 11.94 11.41
C GLY A 75 27.81 11.91 12.95
N VAL A 76 27.00 11.06 13.57
CA VAL A 76 26.85 10.94 15.02
C VAL A 76 27.15 9.52 15.51
N ALA A 77 27.39 9.37 16.82
CA ALA A 77 27.55 8.07 17.46
C ALA A 77 26.27 7.68 18.19
N ILE A 78 25.78 6.45 17.96
CA ILE A 78 24.57 5.93 18.61
C ILE A 78 24.94 4.69 19.44
N ARG A 79 24.40 4.65 20.69
CA ARG A 79 24.41 3.46 21.54
C ARG A 79 22.99 3.08 21.88
N TYR A 80 22.70 1.79 21.94
CA TYR A 80 21.36 1.25 22.20
C TYR A 80 21.31 0.59 23.57
N HIS A 81 20.20 0.84 24.28
CA HIS A 81 19.90 0.27 25.59
C HIS A 81 18.55 -0.41 25.54
N LEU A 82 18.52 -1.72 25.71
CA LEU A 82 17.28 -2.50 25.72
C LEU A 82 16.69 -2.52 27.13
N VAL A 83 15.38 -2.25 27.23
CA VAL A 83 14.62 -2.36 28.47
C VAL A 83 13.46 -3.34 28.30
N SER A 84 13.25 -4.17 29.31
CA SER A 84 12.19 -5.19 29.30
C SER A 84 10.80 -4.63 29.61
N ARG A 85 10.71 -3.46 30.25
CA ARG A 85 9.46 -2.82 30.69
C ARG A 85 9.26 -1.49 30.00
N PRO A 86 8.39 -1.39 28.99
CA PRO A 86 8.13 -0.14 28.27
C PRO A 86 7.63 1.00 29.16
N GLU A 87 6.89 0.69 30.22
CA GLU A 87 6.30 1.65 31.13
C GLU A 87 7.33 2.30 32.09
N ARG A 88 8.51 1.71 32.18
CA ARG A 88 9.59 2.11 33.10
C ARG A 88 10.95 2.16 32.38
N PRO A 89 11.11 3.03 31.38
CA PRO A 89 12.26 3.00 30.47
C PRO A 89 13.52 3.65 31.04
N TYR A 90 13.46 4.23 32.25
CA TYR A 90 14.50 5.13 32.72
C TYR A 90 15.62 4.45 33.50
N ARG A 91 15.55 3.13 33.71
CA ARG A 91 16.60 2.37 34.41
C ARG A 91 18.02 2.53 33.81
N PRO A 92 18.20 2.54 32.47
CA PRO A 92 19.53 2.76 31.90
C PRO A 92 20.12 4.15 32.18
N LEU A 93 19.28 5.15 32.48
CA LEU A 93 19.76 6.53 32.75
C LEU A 93 20.69 6.60 33.93
N LYS A 94 20.48 5.79 34.97
CA LYS A 94 21.34 5.71 36.14
C LYS A 94 22.77 5.30 35.77
N LEU A 95 22.93 4.34 34.87
CA LEU A 95 24.24 3.91 34.39
C LEU A 95 24.96 5.02 33.59
N LEU A 96 24.20 5.95 33.03
CA LEU A 96 24.73 7.10 32.31
C LEU A 96 25.13 8.24 33.23
N GLY A 97 24.70 8.22 34.50
CA GLY A 97 25.11 9.19 35.53
C GLY A 97 26.58 9.10 35.92
N ASP A 98 27.17 7.90 35.82
CA ASP A 98 28.58 7.62 36.17
C ASP A 98 29.59 7.97 35.06
N ARG A 99 29.19 8.75 34.08
CA ARG A 99 30.05 9.13 32.95
C ARG A 99 31.27 9.96 33.40
N PRO A 100 32.42 9.71 32.80
CA PRO A 100 33.64 10.44 33.13
C PRO A 100 33.60 11.92 32.71
N ASP A 101 32.78 12.27 31.70
CA ASP A 101 32.69 13.62 31.14
C ASP A 101 31.86 14.59 31.98
N ARG A 102 31.05 14.09 32.90
CA ARG A 102 30.19 14.86 33.82
C ARG A 102 29.42 16.01 33.19
N GLN A 103 29.14 15.91 31.87
CA GLN A 103 28.38 16.93 31.15
C GLN A 103 26.88 16.71 31.27
N PRO A 104 26.05 17.77 31.23
CA PRO A 104 24.61 17.66 31.21
C PRO A 104 24.17 16.97 29.91
N VAL A 105 23.07 16.22 30.01
CA VAL A 105 22.48 15.48 28.90
C VAL A 105 21.04 15.94 28.64
N LEU A 106 20.63 15.91 27.39
CA LEU A 106 19.27 16.21 26.99
C LEU A 106 18.46 14.93 26.91
N ILE A 107 17.47 14.75 27.80
CA ILE A 107 16.49 13.66 27.66
C ILE A 107 15.38 14.09 26.71
N VAL A 108 14.98 13.17 25.81
CA VAL A 108 14.00 13.40 24.76
C VAL A 108 13.13 12.17 24.59
N HIS A 109 11.82 12.35 24.70
CA HIS A 109 10.88 11.32 24.30
C HIS A 109 10.74 11.32 22.78
N ALA A 110 11.02 10.17 22.14
CA ALA A 110 11.10 10.04 20.69
C ALA A 110 9.72 10.08 19.97
N ASP A 111 8.64 10.12 20.72
CA ASP A 111 7.25 10.25 20.25
C ASP A 111 6.74 11.71 20.31
N ARG A 112 7.62 12.65 20.68
CA ARG A 112 7.31 14.09 20.82
C ARG A 112 8.45 14.93 20.27
N LEU A 113 8.13 15.90 19.43
CA LEU A 113 9.09 16.81 18.83
C LEU A 113 8.76 18.25 19.21
N VAL A 114 9.61 18.82 20.06
CA VAL A 114 9.52 20.23 20.45
C VAL A 114 10.06 21.11 19.33
N GLN A 115 9.26 22.08 18.92
CA GLN A 115 9.59 22.99 17.80
C GLN A 115 10.36 24.23 18.26
N GLY A 116 10.20 24.65 19.52
CA GLY A 116 10.90 25.79 20.10
C GLY A 116 12.41 25.61 20.12
N ASP A 117 13.13 26.71 20.04
CA ASP A 117 14.59 26.73 20.09
C ASP A 117 15.10 26.49 21.50
N ILE A 118 15.21 25.20 21.86
CA ILE A 118 15.76 24.79 23.17
C ILE A 118 17.28 25.04 23.24
N THR A 119 17.96 25.22 22.11
CA THR A 119 19.40 25.50 22.11
C THR A 119 19.75 26.90 22.60
N ARG A 120 18.78 27.82 22.60
CA ARG A 120 18.93 29.12 23.25
C ARG A 120 18.93 29.03 24.77
N SER A 121 18.31 27.98 25.31
CA SER A 121 18.38 27.69 26.74
C SER A 121 19.76 27.15 27.06
N ARG A 122 20.51 27.86 27.89
CA ARG A 122 21.86 27.43 28.30
C ARG A 122 21.76 26.09 29.04
N PRO A 123 22.51 25.06 28.65
CA PRO A 123 22.58 23.83 29.43
C PRO A 123 22.88 24.14 30.89
N PRO A 124 22.30 23.40 31.84
CA PRO A 124 22.59 23.64 33.25
C PRO A 124 24.08 23.43 33.53
N SER A 125 24.66 24.26 34.40
CA SER A 125 26.03 24.07 34.86
C SER A 125 26.12 22.86 35.81
N PRO A 126 27.31 22.26 36.03
CA PRO A 126 27.48 21.07 36.88
C PRO A 126 27.11 21.29 38.37
N GLY A 127 26.34 22.10 38.79
CA GLY A 127 25.82 22.34 40.15
C GLY A 127 24.38 22.80 40.12
N ASP A 128 23.85 23.06 38.93
CA ASP A 128 22.46 23.48 38.76
C ASP A 128 21.51 22.27 38.82
N GLY A 129 20.22 22.55 39.01
CA GLY A 129 19.17 21.56 38.89
C GLY A 129 18.80 21.25 37.43
N PRO A 130 17.87 20.32 37.21
CA PRO A 130 17.36 20.01 35.87
C PRO A 130 16.57 21.19 35.28
N VAL A 131 16.49 21.23 33.93
CA VAL A 131 15.67 22.22 33.21
C VAL A 131 14.58 21.48 32.44
N LEU A 132 13.32 21.71 32.83
CA LEU A 132 12.16 21.09 32.20
C LEU A 132 11.49 22.08 31.24
N TYR A 133 11.11 21.59 30.04
CA TYR A 133 10.35 22.36 29.05
C TYR A 133 8.89 22.00 29.16
N CYS A 134 8.06 22.98 29.53
CA CYS A 134 6.62 22.80 29.73
C CYS A 134 5.82 23.74 28.85
N TYR A 135 4.56 23.42 28.63
CA TYR A 135 3.60 24.24 27.91
C TYR A 135 2.26 24.25 28.65
N GLY A 136 1.43 25.28 28.39
CA GLY A 136 0.10 25.39 28.99
C GLY A 136 -0.88 24.36 28.39
N ASP A 137 -1.81 23.89 29.22
CA ASP A 137 -2.92 23.06 28.73
C ASP A 137 -4.11 23.94 28.34
N ASP A 138 -4.33 24.13 27.01
CA ASP A 138 -5.45 24.91 26.47
C ASP A 138 -6.83 24.32 26.79
N THR A 139 -6.90 23.10 27.31
CA THR A 139 -8.15 22.40 27.61
C THR A 139 -8.70 22.69 29.00
N VAL A 140 -7.95 23.40 29.85
CA VAL A 140 -8.36 23.71 31.22
C VAL A 140 -8.98 25.11 31.28
N PRO A 141 -10.16 25.28 31.95
CA PRO A 141 -10.80 26.59 32.08
C PRO A 141 -9.88 27.63 32.72
N VAL A 142 -9.99 28.87 32.28
CA VAL A 142 -9.24 30.04 32.74
C VAL A 142 -9.20 30.10 34.28
N GLY A 143 -8.01 29.89 34.87
CA GLY A 143 -7.80 29.98 36.33
C GLY A 143 -7.02 28.82 36.97
N ARG A 144 -6.83 27.69 36.28
CA ARG A 144 -5.90 26.62 36.67
C ARG A 144 -5.09 26.19 35.44
N THR A 145 -3.94 26.78 35.27
CA THR A 145 -2.99 26.32 34.24
C THR A 145 -2.35 25.04 34.74
N GLU A 146 -2.90 23.89 34.31
CA GLU A 146 -2.16 22.63 34.42
C GLU A 146 -1.03 22.66 33.39
N ARG A 147 0.20 22.60 33.88
CA ARG A 147 1.40 22.54 33.07
C ARG A 147 1.57 21.12 32.55
N LYS A 148 1.81 20.97 31.25
CA LYS A 148 2.19 19.71 30.64
C LYS A 148 3.68 19.72 30.31
N TRP A 149 4.38 18.66 30.69
CA TRP A 149 5.75 18.46 30.28
C TRP A 149 5.82 18.05 28.82
N SER A 150 6.69 18.71 28.05
CA SER A 150 6.88 18.41 26.62
C SER A 150 7.56 17.06 26.36
N GLY A 151 8.08 16.40 27.39
CA GLY A 151 8.90 15.20 27.30
C GLY A 151 10.38 15.46 27.03
N TRP A 152 10.80 16.74 27.08
CA TRP A 152 12.19 17.16 26.91
C TRP A 152 12.69 17.85 28.15
N ALA A 153 13.91 17.52 28.58
CA ALA A 153 14.54 18.16 29.74
C ALA A 153 16.06 18.05 29.68
N TRP A 154 16.78 19.07 30.17
CA TRP A 154 18.19 18.96 30.48
C TRP A 154 18.38 18.37 31.87
N LEU A 155 19.23 17.35 31.96
CA LEU A 155 19.57 16.66 33.20
C LEU A 155 21.06 16.80 33.50
N THR A 156 21.39 17.06 34.75
CA THR A 156 22.78 17.00 35.23
C THR A 156 23.15 15.59 35.66
N PRO A 157 24.44 15.21 35.68
CA PRO A 157 24.88 13.89 36.11
C PRO A 157 24.35 13.48 37.49
N ALA A 158 24.31 14.45 38.43
CA ALA A 158 23.76 14.24 39.78
C ALA A 158 22.26 13.86 39.73
N CYS A 159 21.49 14.45 38.81
CA CYS A 159 20.09 14.08 38.64
C CYS A 159 19.93 12.69 38.05
N LEU A 160 20.81 12.29 37.12
CA LEU A 160 20.78 10.95 36.49
C LEU A 160 21.08 9.84 37.52
N ALA A 161 22.10 10.03 38.38
CA ALA A 161 22.50 9.04 39.37
C ALA A 161 21.39 8.68 40.36
N ASP A 162 20.57 9.69 40.72
CA ASP A 162 19.51 9.56 41.72
C ASP A 162 18.12 9.27 41.16
N ILE A 163 17.98 9.05 39.82
CA ILE A 163 16.68 8.70 39.22
C ILE A 163 16.18 7.37 39.81
N PRO A 164 14.93 7.33 40.33
CA PRO A 164 14.37 6.10 40.86
C PRO A 164 14.26 5.05 39.75
N GLU A 165 14.78 3.83 39.98
CA GLU A 165 14.91 2.77 38.95
C GLU A 165 13.56 2.39 38.31
N ASP A 166 12.48 2.41 39.07
CA ASP A 166 11.13 2.03 38.65
C ASP A 166 10.24 3.23 38.31
N SER A 167 10.80 4.29 37.71
CA SER A 167 10.04 5.49 37.37
C SER A 167 9.19 5.31 36.12
N SER A 168 7.91 5.69 36.25
CA SER A 168 7.06 6.03 35.10
C SER A 168 7.34 7.47 34.68
N GLU A 169 6.83 7.89 33.53
CA GLU A 169 6.99 9.27 33.04
C GLU A 169 6.50 10.32 34.07
N LYS A 170 5.30 10.12 34.63
CA LYS A 170 4.75 11.01 35.65
C LYS A 170 5.63 11.08 36.92
N ARG A 171 6.18 9.94 37.31
CA ARG A 171 7.06 9.88 38.48
C ARG A 171 8.40 10.54 38.21
N LEU A 172 8.93 10.37 36.99
CA LEU A 172 10.14 11.08 36.57
C LEU A 172 9.93 12.61 36.56
N GLN A 173 8.83 13.08 35.98
CA GLN A 173 8.49 14.49 35.95
C GLN A 173 8.41 15.05 37.37
N ALA A 174 7.65 14.42 38.27
CA ALA A 174 7.52 14.86 39.66
C ALA A 174 8.87 14.88 40.40
N TYR A 175 9.72 13.88 40.19
CA TYR A 175 11.07 13.83 40.74
C TYR A 175 11.92 15.01 40.24
N LEU A 176 11.90 15.30 38.95
CA LEU A 176 12.66 16.39 38.37
C LEU A 176 12.18 17.77 38.86
N GLU A 177 10.87 17.95 38.99
CA GLU A 177 10.27 19.20 39.49
C GLU A 177 10.63 19.49 40.97
N GLN A 178 10.71 18.44 41.80
CA GLN A 178 11.01 18.55 43.22
C GLN A 178 12.51 18.68 43.52
N ARG A 179 13.38 18.50 42.54
CA ARG A 179 14.83 18.56 42.74
C ARG A 179 15.27 19.99 43.03
N THR A 180 16.19 20.14 43.98
CA THR A 180 16.77 21.42 44.32
C THR A 180 17.43 22.10 43.12
N GLY A 181 17.11 23.36 42.88
CA GLY A 181 17.61 24.10 41.72
C GLY A 181 16.91 23.79 40.40
N SER A 182 15.80 23.01 40.40
CA SER A 182 15.00 22.76 39.22
C SER A 182 14.49 24.06 38.60
N ARG A 183 14.65 24.18 37.28
CA ARG A 183 14.14 25.30 36.50
C ARG A 183 13.09 24.79 35.51
N ILE A 184 11.91 25.40 35.57
CA ILE A 184 10.82 25.09 34.62
C ILE A 184 10.73 26.25 33.66
N GLU A 185 10.96 25.96 32.37
CA GLU A 185 10.74 26.90 31.27
C GLU A 185 9.40 26.60 30.62
N GLU A 186 8.50 27.57 30.65
CA GLU A 186 7.16 27.45 30.11
C GLU A 186 6.99 28.36 28.90
N SER A 187 6.59 27.77 27.76
CA SER A 187 6.29 28.51 26.55
C SER A 187 5.39 27.67 25.64
N GLU A 188 4.47 28.35 24.94
CA GLU A 188 3.68 27.71 23.86
C GLU A 188 4.55 27.14 22.74
N SER A 189 5.76 27.68 22.55
CA SER A 189 6.71 27.12 21.57
C SER A 189 7.22 25.73 21.95
N TYR A 190 7.06 25.31 23.20
CA TYR A 190 7.43 23.97 23.69
C TYR A 190 6.31 22.94 23.55
N LYS A 191 5.12 23.33 23.07
CA LYS A 191 4.05 22.39 22.71
C LYS A 191 4.55 21.49 21.58
N PRO A 192 4.72 20.17 21.84
CA PRO A 192 5.36 19.30 20.88
C PRO A 192 4.39 18.90 19.77
N LEU A 193 4.93 18.61 18.58
CA LEU A 193 4.29 17.65 17.68
C LEU A 193 4.33 16.29 18.37
N SER A 194 3.23 15.56 18.34
CA SER A 194 3.11 14.31 19.08
C SER A 194 2.49 13.21 18.20
N VAL A 195 2.85 11.97 18.49
CA VAL A 195 2.27 10.76 17.88
C VAL A 195 1.75 9.80 18.96
N GLN A 196 1.39 10.32 20.13
CA GLN A 196 0.93 9.51 21.26
C GLN A 196 -0.50 9.00 21.08
N SER A 197 -1.32 9.73 20.34
CA SER A 197 -2.69 9.37 19.99
C SER A 197 -2.95 9.54 18.49
N CYS A 198 -4.05 8.97 18.00
CA CYS A 198 -4.49 9.17 16.61
C CYS A 198 -4.80 10.64 16.33
N ASP A 199 -5.45 11.32 17.28
CA ASP A 199 -5.75 12.75 17.20
C ASP A 199 -4.48 13.58 17.15
N ASP A 200 -3.49 13.27 18.01
CA ASP A 200 -2.19 13.94 18.00
C ASP A 200 -1.46 13.76 16.67
N LEU A 201 -1.50 12.56 16.10
CA LEU A 201 -0.88 12.28 14.82
C LEU A 201 -1.51 13.12 13.70
N ILE A 202 -2.85 13.16 13.60
CA ILE A 202 -3.55 14.00 12.62
C ILE A 202 -3.29 15.48 12.87
N ALA A 203 -3.34 15.93 14.13
CA ALA A 203 -3.05 17.32 14.50
C ALA A 203 -1.61 17.71 14.13
N SER A 204 -0.63 16.82 14.36
CA SER A 204 0.77 17.04 13.99
C SER A 204 0.93 17.19 12.48
N HIS A 205 0.25 16.37 11.68
CA HIS A 205 0.25 16.50 10.22
C HIS A 205 -0.33 17.86 9.77
N ARG A 206 -1.45 18.30 10.35
CA ARG A 206 -2.07 19.59 10.03
C ARG A 206 -1.14 20.76 10.35
N LEU A 207 -0.48 20.75 11.52
CA LEU A 207 0.44 21.79 11.91
C LEU A 207 1.63 21.90 10.95
N VAL A 208 2.15 20.78 10.49
CA VAL A 208 3.26 20.74 9.54
C VAL A 208 2.80 21.24 8.15
N LEU A 209 1.65 20.79 7.66
CA LEU A 209 1.09 21.23 6.36
C LEU A 209 0.77 22.73 6.34
N ALA A 210 0.26 23.27 7.45
CA ALA A 210 -0.07 24.67 7.57
C ALA A 210 1.16 25.60 7.69
N LYS A 211 2.38 25.06 7.74
CA LYS A 211 3.64 25.78 7.96
C LYS A 211 3.62 26.71 9.20
N LYS A 212 2.64 26.55 10.08
CA LYS A 212 2.43 27.51 11.17
C LYS A 212 3.51 27.46 12.24
N LYS A 213 4.26 26.36 12.35
CA LYS A 213 5.19 26.15 13.46
C LYS A 213 6.32 25.13 13.21
N SER A 214 6.67 24.75 11.98
CA SER A 214 7.71 23.73 11.84
C SER A 214 8.83 24.12 10.87
N ASP A 215 10.06 24.08 11.38
CA ASP A 215 11.27 24.08 10.58
C ASP A 215 11.56 22.70 9.95
N LEU A 216 10.56 21.81 9.95
CA LEU A 216 10.69 20.46 9.41
C LEU A 216 10.81 20.51 7.91
N MET A 217 11.82 19.85 7.40
CA MET A 217 12.03 19.70 5.96
C MET A 217 11.01 18.69 5.40
N ILE A 218 9.99 19.20 4.70
CA ILE A 218 9.05 18.38 3.93
C ILE A 218 9.75 17.95 2.65
N ARG A 219 9.73 16.66 2.33
CA ARG A 219 10.24 16.15 1.05
C ARG A 219 9.27 16.49 -0.08
N GLY A 220 9.80 17.04 -1.16
CA GLY A 220 9.01 17.41 -2.33
C GLY A 220 9.04 18.91 -2.61
N SER A 221 8.26 19.30 -3.60
CA SER A 221 8.10 20.70 -4.00
C SER A 221 6.69 21.16 -3.67
N GLU A 222 6.55 22.36 -3.22
CA GLU A 222 5.27 23.02 -3.14
C GLU A 222 4.90 23.49 -4.54
N VAL A 223 3.87 22.87 -5.12
CA VAL A 223 3.43 23.14 -6.50
C VAL A 223 2.40 24.27 -6.54
N GLU A 224 1.54 24.30 -5.53
CA GLU A 224 0.57 25.36 -5.27
C GLU A 224 0.60 25.65 -3.76
N GLU A 225 -0.01 26.74 -3.33
CA GLU A 225 -0.07 27.11 -1.91
C GLU A 225 -0.61 25.94 -1.05
N ALA A 226 0.21 25.46 -0.13
CA ALA A 226 -0.07 24.30 0.74
C ALA A 226 -0.34 22.97 0.02
N VAL A 227 0.06 22.81 -1.24
CA VAL A 227 0.04 21.54 -2.00
C VAL A 227 1.47 21.06 -2.21
N TRP A 228 1.82 19.98 -1.54
CA TRP A 228 3.16 19.41 -1.57
C TRP A 228 3.17 18.10 -2.36
N LEU A 229 3.97 18.03 -3.40
CA LEU A 229 4.18 16.83 -4.20
C LEU A 229 5.63 16.37 -4.10
N ALA A 230 5.83 15.10 -3.78
CA ALA A 230 7.14 14.47 -3.84
C ALA A 230 7.48 14.00 -5.27
N ARG A 231 8.60 13.27 -5.43
CA ARG A 231 9.07 12.83 -6.74
C ARG A 231 8.20 11.72 -7.31
N ASN A 232 8.11 11.67 -8.65
CA ASN A 232 7.47 10.58 -9.40
C ASN A 232 6.01 10.34 -8.97
N VAL A 233 5.24 11.41 -8.81
CA VAL A 233 3.80 11.34 -8.57
C VAL A 233 3.08 11.40 -9.91
N SER A 234 2.27 10.37 -10.20
CA SER A 234 1.41 10.31 -11.38
C SER A 234 0.01 10.77 -10.99
N LEU A 235 -0.42 11.92 -11.53
CA LEU A 235 -1.74 12.50 -11.30
C LEU A 235 -2.56 12.42 -12.58
N HIS A 236 -3.75 11.83 -12.49
CA HIS A 236 -4.71 11.92 -13.58
C HIS A 236 -5.26 13.36 -13.67
N HIS A 237 -5.42 13.90 -14.88
CA HIS A 237 -5.85 15.30 -15.13
C HIS A 237 -7.23 15.65 -14.52
N THR A 238 -8.06 14.66 -14.17
CA THR A 238 -9.36 14.86 -13.52
C THR A 238 -9.29 14.78 -12.00
N ALA A 239 -8.12 14.50 -11.42
CA ALA A 239 -7.95 14.50 -9.97
C ALA A 239 -8.11 15.92 -9.41
N ARG A 240 -8.77 16.02 -8.24
CA ARG A 240 -8.99 17.31 -7.56
C ARG A 240 -8.16 17.37 -6.29
N LEU A 241 -7.26 18.33 -6.22
CA LEU A 241 -6.42 18.59 -5.07
C LEU A 241 -7.00 19.77 -4.29
N ILE A 242 -7.30 19.58 -3.00
CA ILE A 242 -7.88 20.61 -2.12
C ILE A 242 -6.88 20.87 -1.00
N PRO A 243 -6.20 22.01 -0.97
CA PRO A 243 -5.20 22.34 0.05
C PRO A 243 -5.80 22.40 1.47
N PRO A 244 -4.99 22.18 2.52
CA PRO A 244 -3.59 21.73 2.50
C PRO A 244 -3.47 20.20 2.31
N LEU A 245 -2.46 19.75 1.59
CA LEU A 245 -2.21 18.33 1.37
C LEU A 245 -0.74 18.01 1.05
N TYR A 246 -0.39 16.73 1.25
CA TYR A 246 0.90 16.17 0.88
C TYR A 246 0.72 14.85 0.14
N ILE A 247 1.47 14.65 -0.95
CA ILE A 247 1.54 13.38 -1.69
C ILE A 247 2.99 12.93 -1.77
N GLY A 248 3.27 11.75 -1.23
CA GLY A 248 4.59 11.13 -1.16
C GLY A 248 5.11 10.60 -2.49
N GLU A 249 6.35 10.12 -2.47
CA GLU A 249 7.05 9.61 -3.66
C GLU A 249 6.36 8.38 -4.27
N ASN A 250 6.42 8.26 -5.61
CA ASN A 250 5.92 7.11 -6.38
C ASN A 250 4.43 6.82 -6.15
N CYS A 251 3.62 7.85 -5.93
CA CYS A 251 2.17 7.69 -5.80
C CYS A 251 1.49 7.76 -7.17
N ARG A 252 0.43 6.97 -7.30
CA ARG A 252 -0.43 6.95 -8.47
C ARG A 252 -1.84 7.33 -8.08
N ILE A 253 -2.34 8.41 -8.67
CA ILE A 253 -3.66 8.98 -8.41
C ILE A 253 -4.49 8.86 -9.67
N GLU A 254 -5.53 8.05 -9.61
CA GLU A 254 -6.37 7.69 -10.73
C GLU A 254 -7.47 8.72 -11.01
N ARG A 255 -8.32 8.41 -11.96
CA ARG A 255 -9.37 9.28 -12.48
C ARG A 255 -10.39 9.68 -11.40
N GLY A 256 -10.68 10.99 -11.30
CA GLY A 256 -11.76 11.51 -10.45
C GLY A 256 -11.49 11.44 -8.95
N VAL A 257 -10.27 11.12 -8.54
CA VAL A 257 -9.86 11.11 -7.12
C VAL A 257 -9.92 12.52 -6.54
N GLN A 258 -10.38 12.65 -5.29
CA GLN A 258 -10.36 13.90 -4.52
C GLN A 258 -9.45 13.75 -3.30
N ILE A 259 -8.45 14.63 -3.16
CA ILE A 259 -7.51 14.61 -2.04
C ILE A 259 -7.55 15.96 -1.34
N GLY A 260 -7.78 15.92 -0.02
CA GLY A 260 -7.83 17.12 0.82
C GLY A 260 -9.25 17.54 1.22
N PRO A 261 -9.36 18.57 2.10
CA PRO A 261 -8.25 19.21 2.79
C PRO A 261 -7.63 18.31 3.89
N ASP A 262 -6.48 18.75 4.42
CA ASP A 262 -5.76 18.07 5.52
C ASP A 262 -5.46 16.59 5.23
N ALA A 263 -5.05 16.27 4.01
CA ALA A 263 -4.76 14.90 3.59
C ALA A 263 -3.26 14.66 3.41
N VAL A 264 -2.79 13.54 3.92
CA VAL A 264 -1.40 13.10 3.75
C VAL A 264 -1.39 11.71 3.13
N ILE A 265 -0.79 11.60 1.96
CA ILE A 265 -0.58 10.34 1.26
C ILE A 265 0.90 9.98 1.37
N GLY A 266 1.20 8.86 2.02
CA GLY A 266 2.56 8.33 2.13
C GLY A 266 3.13 7.87 0.79
N ARG A 267 4.42 7.55 0.77
CA ARG A 267 5.09 7.06 -0.45
C ARG A 267 4.55 5.71 -0.94
N ASN A 268 4.70 5.44 -2.24
CA ASN A 268 4.30 4.18 -2.89
C ASN A 268 2.82 3.85 -2.64
N CYS A 269 1.91 4.81 -2.70
CA CYS A 269 0.47 4.59 -2.57
C CYS A 269 -0.22 4.65 -3.92
N VAL A 270 -1.33 3.94 -4.03
CA VAL A 270 -2.24 4.04 -5.18
C VAL A 270 -3.63 4.38 -4.66
N LEU A 271 -4.20 5.45 -5.18
CA LEU A 271 -5.58 5.83 -4.97
C LEU A 271 -6.35 5.55 -6.26
N ASP A 272 -7.31 4.65 -6.16
CA ASP A 272 -8.09 4.20 -7.31
C ASP A 272 -9.25 5.14 -7.64
N GLU A 273 -9.89 4.94 -8.78
CA GLU A 273 -10.86 5.86 -9.37
C GLU A 273 -11.93 6.33 -8.39
N LYS A 274 -12.28 7.62 -8.46
CA LYS A 274 -13.37 8.27 -7.69
C LYS A 274 -13.22 8.16 -6.17
N SER A 275 -12.06 7.72 -5.66
CA SER A 275 -11.83 7.69 -4.21
C SER A 275 -11.68 9.11 -3.65
N THR A 276 -12.03 9.29 -2.39
CA THR A 276 -11.98 10.58 -1.69
C THR A 276 -11.20 10.42 -0.39
N VAL A 277 -10.19 11.27 -0.15
CA VAL A 277 -9.38 11.28 1.07
C VAL A 277 -9.40 12.66 1.70
N ARG A 278 -10.02 12.80 2.87
CA ARG A 278 -10.14 14.07 3.60
C ARG A 278 -9.73 13.90 5.05
N ARG A 279 -8.99 14.87 5.60
CA ARG A 279 -8.53 14.85 7.01
C ARG A 279 -7.98 13.50 7.44
N SER A 280 -7.25 12.84 6.55
CA SER A 280 -6.86 11.45 6.70
C SER A 280 -5.40 11.27 6.32
N VAL A 281 -4.79 10.25 6.91
CA VAL A 281 -3.40 9.87 6.63
C VAL A 281 -3.36 8.47 6.06
N VAL A 282 -2.86 8.34 4.85
CA VAL A 282 -2.63 7.06 4.18
C VAL A 282 -1.16 6.71 4.32
N PHE A 283 -0.86 5.62 5.03
CA PHE A 283 0.51 5.20 5.31
C PHE A 283 1.19 4.61 4.08
N PRO A 284 2.54 4.61 4.07
CA PRO A 284 3.30 4.14 2.92
C PRO A 284 2.96 2.73 2.46
N GLY A 285 2.88 2.54 1.14
CA GLY A 285 2.62 1.24 0.52
C GLY A 285 1.17 0.77 0.60
N SER A 286 0.23 1.68 0.85
CA SER A 286 -1.20 1.38 0.93
C SER A 286 -1.89 1.57 -0.42
N TYR A 287 -2.96 0.80 -0.62
CA TYR A 287 -3.87 0.91 -1.75
C TYR A 287 -5.25 1.31 -1.23
N VAL A 288 -5.83 2.33 -1.84
CA VAL A 288 -7.20 2.80 -1.57
C VAL A 288 -8.05 2.45 -2.78
N GLY A 289 -9.11 1.67 -2.57
CA GLY A 289 -9.96 1.14 -3.63
C GLY A 289 -10.86 2.17 -4.29
N GLU A 290 -11.51 1.74 -5.38
CA GLU A 290 -12.42 2.55 -6.18
C GLU A 290 -13.61 3.05 -5.34
N ALA A 291 -13.98 4.31 -5.54
CA ALA A 291 -15.11 4.99 -4.90
C ALA A 291 -15.12 4.94 -3.35
N LEU A 292 -13.97 4.66 -2.72
CA LEU A 292 -13.85 4.64 -1.26
C LEU A 292 -13.72 6.06 -0.72
N GLU A 293 -14.56 6.39 0.28
CA GLU A 293 -14.48 7.66 0.99
C GLU A 293 -13.80 7.48 2.34
N LEU A 294 -12.65 8.14 2.51
CA LEU A 294 -11.86 8.18 3.74
C LEU A 294 -11.99 9.56 4.37
N SER A 295 -12.53 9.61 5.59
CA SER A 295 -12.69 10.85 6.35
C SER A 295 -12.30 10.63 7.81
N ASP A 296 -11.43 11.50 8.34
CA ASP A 296 -10.88 11.41 9.70
C ASP A 296 -10.31 10.00 10.00
N ALA A 297 -9.53 9.46 9.07
CA ALA A 297 -9.04 8.09 9.11
C ALA A 297 -7.52 7.98 8.99
N LEU A 298 -6.96 6.97 9.64
CA LEU A 298 -5.60 6.49 9.41
C LEU A 298 -5.69 5.16 8.65
N VAL A 299 -4.99 5.04 7.55
CA VAL A 299 -5.00 3.83 6.73
C VAL A 299 -3.60 3.26 6.60
N ASP A 300 -3.39 2.04 7.08
CA ASP A 300 -2.16 1.27 6.88
C ASP A 300 -2.48 -0.05 6.19
N LYS A 301 -2.29 -0.09 4.89
CA LYS A 301 -2.56 -1.27 4.04
C LYS A 301 -4.03 -1.70 4.17
N ASN A 302 -4.28 -2.84 4.82
CA ASN A 302 -5.61 -3.40 5.05
C ASN A 302 -6.24 -2.99 6.40
N CYS A 303 -5.58 -2.14 7.17
CA CYS A 303 -6.05 -1.64 8.45
C CYS A 303 -6.52 -0.19 8.30
N MET A 304 -7.75 0.10 8.70
CA MET A 304 -8.31 1.44 8.76
C MET A 304 -8.72 1.76 10.19
N VAL A 305 -8.25 2.89 10.69
CA VAL A 305 -8.64 3.44 11.98
C VAL A 305 -9.50 4.66 11.73
N ASN A 306 -10.75 4.62 12.17
CA ASN A 306 -11.58 5.82 12.22
C ASN A 306 -11.31 6.57 13.53
N VAL A 307 -10.69 7.74 13.42
CA VAL A 307 -10.21 8.49 14.58
C VAL A 307 -11.38 9.04 15.41
N ARG A 308 -12.46 9.49 14.77
CA ARG A 308 -13.65 10.00 15.49
C ARG A 308 -14.37 8.95 16.32
N MET A 309 -14.44 7.73 15.80
CA MET A 309 -15.13 6.62 16.46
C MET A 309 -14.20 5.83 17.38
N GLY A 310 -12.88 6.06 17.32
CA GLY A 310 -11.90 5.28 18.04
C GLY A 310 -11.92 3.80 17.65
N SER A 311 -12.39 3.47 16.44
CA SER A 311 -12.59 2.09 15.97
C SER A 311 -11.52 1.70 14.96
N GLU A 312 -11.01 0.47 15.12
CA GLU A 312 -10.05 -0.14 14.20
C GLU A 312 -10.73 -1.25 13.41
N ILE A 313 -10.67 -1.16 12.09
CA ILE A 313 -11.30 -2.11 11.16
C ILE A 313 -10.21 -2.73 10.29
N THR A 314 -10.19 -4.06 10.22
CA THR A 314 -9.35 -4.76 9.25
C THR A 314 -10.21 -5.24 8.09
N ILE A 315 -9.87 -4.76 6.92
CA ILE A 315 -10.52 -5.13 5.67
C ILE A 315 -9.77 -6.33 5.09
N ARG A 316 -10.48 -7.44 4.89
CA ARG A 316 -9.90 -8.69 4.34
C ARG A 316 -9.87 -8.70 2.81
N GLU A 317 -10.53 -7.76 2.20
CA GLU A 317 -10.69 -7.68 0.75
C GLU A 317 -9.71 -6.66 0.16
N ASP A 318 -8.67 -7.17 -0.48
CA ASP A 318 -7.55 -6.39 -1.03
C ASP A 318 -7.94 -5.38 -2.12
N PHE A 319 -9.18 -5.44 -2.63
CA PHE A 319 -9.67 -4.49 -3.62
C PHE A 319 -10.24 -3.20 -2.98
N ILE A 320 -10.56 -3.24 -1.69
CA ILE A 320 -11.02 -2.07 -0.93
C ILE A 320 -9.82 -1.35 -0.32
N LEU A 321 -9.05 -2.07 0.50
CA LEU A 321 -7.80 -1.58 1.09
C LEU A 321 -6.77 -2.71 1.08
N GLY A 322 -5.52 -2.41 0.73
CA GLY A 322 -4.52 -3.46 0.64
C GLY A 322 -3.07 -2.97 0.65
N SER A 323 -2.16 -3.94 0.70
CA SER A 323 -0.72 -3.72 0.57
C SER A 323 -0.30 -3.84 -0.90
N LEU A 324 0.35 -2.81 -1.42
CA LEU A 324 0.89 -2.84 -2.79
C LEU A 324 1.99 -3.90 -2.97
N ALA A 325 2.82 -4.10 -1.95
CA ALA A 325 3.88 -5.11 -2.01
C ALA A 325 3.31 -6.52 -2.14
N GLU A 326 2.30 -6.88 -1.35
CA GLU A 326 1.59 -8.15 -1.45
C GLU A 326 0.87 -8.32 -2.79
N LYS A 327 0.22 -7.24 -3.26
CA LYS A 327 -0.50 -7.25 -4.54
C LYS A 327 0.45 -7.43 -5.73
N GLN A 328 1.62 -6.80 -5.70
CA GLN A 328 2.65 -6.96 -6.74
C GLN A 328 3.31 -8.33 -6.71
N LEU A 329 3.71 -8.83 -5.54
CA LEU A 329 4.29 -10.16 -5.36
C LEU A 329 3.31 -11.26 -5.80
N ARG A 330 2.04 -11.17 -5.41
CA ARG A 330 1.00 -12.13 -5.79
C ARG A 330 0.71 -12.11 -7.29
N ARG A 331 0.72 -10.91 -7.93
CA ARG A 331 0.57 -10.80 -9.40
C ARG A 331 1.76 -11.41 -10.14
N GLY A 332 2.99 -11.15 -9.70
CA GLY A 332 4.21 -11.72 -10.26
C GLY A 332 4.25 -13.24 -10.08
N TRP A 333 3.97 -13.73 -8.89
CA TRP A 333 3.93 -15.16 -8.57
C TRP A 333 2.89 -15.92 -9.39
N ASN A 334 1.66 -15.39 -9.49
CA ASN A 334 0.61 -16.00 -10.31
C ASN A 334 0.98 -16.06 -11.80
N ARG A 335 1.72 -15.09 -12.32
CA ARG A 335 2.22 -15.11 -13.70
C ARG A 335 3.25 -16.22 -13.89
N ILE A 336 4.23 -16.32 -13.00
CA ILE A 336 5.28 -17.35 -13.04
C ILE A 336 4.66 -18.75 -12.91
N VAL A 337 3.77 -18.96 -11.95
CA VAL A 337 3.06 -20.24 -11.77
C VAL A 337 2.27 -20.60 -13.02
N SER A 338 1.54 -19.66 -13.62
CA SER A 338 0.79 -19.88 -14.87
C SER A 338 1.71 -20.29 -16.03
N GLN A 339 2.85 -19.61 -16.19
CA GLN A 339 3.83 -19.94 -17.22
C GLN A 339 4.45 -21.33 -17.01
N LEU A 340 4.88 -21.65 -15.79
CA LEU A 340 5.44 -22.97 -15.46
C LEU A 340 4.41 -24.09 -15.67
N THR A 341 3.16 -23.86 -15.28
CA THR A 341 2.07 -24.82 -15.53
C THR A 341 1.83 -25.00 -17.04
N ALA A 342 1.86 -23.92 -17.82
CA ALA A 342 1.72 -24.02 -19.27
C ALA A 342 2.87 -24.80 -19.91
N ILE A 343 4.10 -24.58 -19.49
CA ILE A 343 5.29 -25.32 -19.97
C ILE A 343 5.16 -26.82 -19.62
N LEU A 344 4.73 -27.13 -18.41
CA LEU A 344 4.50 -28.51 -17.99
C LEU A 344 3.42 -29.19 -18.83
N LEU A 345 2.32 -28.49 -19.12
CA LEU A 345 1.23 -28.99 -19.96
C LEU A 345 1.61 -29.08 -21.45
N LEU A 346 2.58 -28.31 -21.92
CA LEU A 346 3.09 -28.40 -23.30
C LEU A 346 3.75 -29.75 -23.58
N VAL A 347 4.39 -30.38 -22.59
CA VAL A 347 5.07 -31.67 -22.77
C VAL A 347 4.12 -32.75 -23.35
N PRO A 348 2.94 -33.05 -22.74
CA PRO A 348 1.97 -33.95 -23.34
C PRO A 348 1.19 -33.35 -24.51
N ALA A 349 1.05 -32.01 -24.59
CA ALA A 349 0.29 -31.34 -25.63
C ALA A 349 1.00 -31.39 -27.01
N VAL A 350 2.35 -31.28 -27.03
CA VAL A 350 3.13 -31.29 -28.28
C VAL A 350 2.91 -32.54 -29.11
N PRO A 351 3.02 -33.79 -28.60
CA PRO A 351 2.74 -34.98 -29.41
C PRO A 351 1.29 -35.03 -29.88
N VAL A 352 0.32 -34.61 -29.06
CA VAL A 352 -1.10 -34.57 -29.44
C VAL A 352 -1.30 -33.56 -30.58
N MET A 353 -0.74 -32.37 -30.48
CA MET A 353 -0.79 -31.37 -31.55
C MET A 353 -0.09 -31.84 -32.83
N ALA A 354 1.03 -32.55 -32.71
CA ALA A 354 1.75 -33.09 -33.84
C ALA A 354 0.90 -34.15 -34.58
N CYS A 355 0.25 -35.06 -33.85
CA CYS A 355 -0.67 -36.05 -34.44
C CYS A 355 -1.87 -35.37 -35.13
N LEU A 356 -2.44 -34.34 -34.47
CA LEU A 356 -3.57 -33.58 -35.00
C LEU A 356 -3.17 -32.79 -36.27
N ALA A 357 -2.00 -32.16 -36.24
CA ALA A 357 -1.44 -31.43 -37.36
C ALA A 357 -1.15 -32.37 -38.54
N LEU A 358 -0.60 -33.57 -38.30
CA LEU A 358 -0.38 -34.59 -39.29
C LEU A 358 -1.71 -35.06 -39.90
N TYR A 359 -2.72 -35.34 -39.09
CA TYR A 359 -4.07 -35.69 -39.52
C TYR A 359 -4.68 -34.61 -40.44
N LEU A 360 -4.60 -33.34 -40.05
CA LEU A 360 -5.09 -32.22 -40.87
C LEU A 360 -4.33 -32.09 -42.18
N LYS A 361 -3.01 -32.31 -42.19
CA LYS A 361 -2.17 -32.30 -43.38
C LYS A 361 -2.54 -33.45 -44.35
N LEU A 362 -2.81 -34.63 -43.80
CA LEU A 362 -3.28 -35.76 -44.60
C LEU A 362 -4.67 -35.50 -45.23
N ARG A 363 -5.51 -34.73 -44.58
CA ARG A 363 -6.80 -34.24 -45.09
C ARG A 363 -6.65 -33.10 -46.10
N ARG A 364 -5.41 -32.76 -46.53
CA ARG A 364 -5.07 -31.70 -47.49
C ARG A 364 -5.56 -30.30 -47.09
N VAL A 365 -5.62 -30.01 -45.78
CA VAL A 365 -5.87 -28.67 -45.26
C VAL A 365 -4.64 -27.82 -45.54
N GLY A 366 -4.80 -26.69 -46.23
CA GLY A 366 -3.68 -25.90 -46.73
C GLY A 366 -2.83 -25.25 -45.62
N ARG A 367 -3.46 -24.69 -44.60
CA ARG A 367 -2.78 -24.11 -43.42
C ARG A 367 -3.26 -24.82 -42.18
N VAL A 368 -2.34 -25.42 -41.42
CA VAL A 368 -2.64 -26.16 -40.18
C VAL A 368 -2.74 -25.22 -38.98
N PHE A 369 -1.84 -24.24 -38.89
CA PHE A 369 -1.84 -23.23 -37.85
C PHE A 369 -2.35 -21.90 -38.40
N VAL A 370 -3.21 -21.25 -37.63
CA VAL A 370 -3.76 -19.93 -37.91
C VAL A 370 -3.33 -19.00 -36.78
N THR A 371 -2.72 -17.89 -37.15
CA THR A 371 -2.38 -16.81 -36.20
C THR A 371 -3.37 -15.66 -36.36
N ARG A 372 -3.86 -15.13 -35.25
CA ARG A 372 -4.76 -13.97 -35.21
C ARG A 372 -4.12 -12.88 -34.37
N PRO A 373 -3.98 -11.64 -34.88
CA PRO A 373 -3.44 -10.55 -34.08
C PRO A 373 -4.45 -10.19 -32.97
N ALA A 374 -3.96 -10.07 -31.73
CA ALA A 374 -4.75 -9.63 -30.61
C ALA A 374 -4.03 -8.52 -29.84
N VAL A 375 -4.79 -7.64 -29.19
CA VAL A 375 -4.25 -6.55 -28.36
C VAL A 375 -3.69 -7.10 -27.06
N HIS A 376 -2.47 -6.70 -26.73
CA HIS A 376 -1.82 -7.10 -25.49
C HIS A 376 -2.40 -6.28 -24.32
N LEU A 377 -3.05 -6.95 -23.39
CA LEU A 377 -3.69 -6.35 -22.22
C LEU A 377 -2.84 -6.48 -20.93
N PRO A 378 -2.93 -5.53 -19.98
CA PRO A 378 -3.69 -4.28 -20.06
C PRO A 378 -3.07 -3.28 -21.04
N ALA A 379 -3.90 -2.42 -21.63
CA ALA A 379 -3.48 -1.43 -22.62
C ALA A 379 -4.05 -0.04 -22.30
N ASP A 380 -3.35 0.99 -22.78
CA ASP A 380 -3.78 2.38 -22.61
C ASP A 380 -5.04 2.70 -23.46
N SER A 381 -5.69 3.81 -23.10
CA SER A 381 -6.86 4.30 -23.84
C SER A 381 -6.52 4.76 -25.27
N ASP A 382 -5.23 5.07 -25.54
CA ASP A 382 -4.76 5.51 -26.85
C ASP A 382 -4.52 4.31 -27.78
N PRO A 383 -5.31 4.19 -28.88
CA PRO A 383 -5.16 3.09 -29.83
C PRO A 383 -3.79 3.05 -30.53
N LEU A 384 -3.04 4.16 -30.58
CA LEU A 384 -1.72 4.21 -31.20
C LEU A 384 -0.63 3.58 -30.33
N ALA A 385 -0.87 3.45 -29.03
CA ALA A 385 0.05 2.84 -28.07
C ALA A 385 -0.14 1.32 -27.92
N TRP A 386 -1.15 0.73 -28.56
CA TRP A 386 -1.47 -0.67 -28.38
C TRP A 386 -0.41 -1.59 -28.98
N LYS A 387 0.14 -2.46 -28.13
CA LYS A 387 0.99 -3.58 -28.57
C LYS A 387 0.09 -4.75 -28.93
N THR A 388 0.43 -5.46 -30.01
CA THR A 388 -0.27 -6.65 -30.46
C THR A 388 0.62 -7.88 -30.32
N PHE A 389 0.00 -9.04 -30.14
CA PHE A 389 0.66 -10.36 -30.19
C PHE A 389 -0.14 -11.30 -31.08
N ASP A 390 0.51 -12.33 -31.59
CA ASP A 390 -0.13 -13.32 -32.45
C ASP A 390 -0.65 -14.51 -31.63
N TRP A 391 -1.97 -14.62 -31.54
CA TRP A 391 -2.62 -15.76 -30.90
C TRP A 391 -2.65 -16.95 -31.86
N ILE A 392 -2.15 -18.10 -31.40
CA ILE A 392 -2.00 -19.33 -32.18
C ILE A 392 -3.21 -20.25 -31.95
N SER A 393 -3.87 -20.65 -33.03
CA SER A 393 -4.93 -21.67 -33.04
C SER A 393 -4.72 -22.66 -34.19
N LEU A 394 -5.32 -23.86 -34.09
CA LEU A 394 -5.34 -24.80 -35.21
C LEU A 394 -6.52 -24.50 -36.13
N PHE A 395 -6.32 -24.72 -37.42
CA PHE A 395 -7.38 -24.56 -38.43
C PHE A 395 -8.48 -25.59 -38.19
N VAL A 396 -9.71 -25.14 -38.06
CA VAL A 396 -10.89 -26.01 -37.98
C VAL A 396 -11.42 -26.21 -39.38
N PRO A 397 -11.39 -27.44 -39.98
CA PRO A 397 -11.99 -27.69 -41.26
C PRO A 397 -13.51 -27.55 -41.16
N GLU A 398 -14.08 -26.68 -41.99
CA GLU A 398 -15.52 -26.61 -42.15
C GLU A 398 -15.99 -27.91 -42.86
N PRO A 399 -17.12 -28.51 -42.46
CA PRO A 399 -17.66 -29.67 -43.15
C PRO A 399 -18.01 -29.27 -44.59
N THR A 400 -17.42 -29.98 -45.55
CA THR A 400 -17.60 -29.80 -47.00
C THR A 400 -19.10 -29.90 -47.35
N GLY A 401 -19.74 -28.81 -47.77
CA GLY A 401 -21.12 -28.82 -48.25
C GLY A 401 -21.98 -27.61 -47.89
N ALA A 402 -21.47 -26.63 -47.19
CA ALA A 402 -22.20 -25.38 -46.93
C ALA A 402 -21.81 -24.33 -47.96
N GLN A 403 -22.76 -24.01 -48.85
CA GLN A 403 -22.68 -22.90 -49.80
C GLN A 403 -22.50 -21.60 -49.01
N LYS A 404 -21.42 -20.88 -49.24
CA LYS A 404 -21.14 -19.59 -48.62
C LYS A 404 -22.12 -18.57 -49.15
N ASP A 405 -23.12 -18.20 -48.36
CA ASP A 405 -23.72 -16.87 -48.45
C ASP A 405 -22.81 -15.89 -47.73
N PRO A 406 -22.23 -14.89 -48.39
CA PRO A 406 -21.27 -13.96 -47.77
C PRO A 406 -21.91 -13.02 -46.73
N ALA A 407 -23.22 -13.11 -46.52
CA ALA A 407 -23.97 -12.27 -45.59
C ALA A 407 -24.56 -13.01 -44.37
N SER A 408 -24.37 -14.34 -44.27
CA SER A 408 -24.86 -15.09 -43.12
C SER A 408 -23.81 -15.18 -42.03
N ASP A 409 -24.12 -14.63 -40.84
CA ASP A 409 -23.41 -14.93 -39.60
C ASP A 409 -23.21 -16.44 -39.43
N PRO A 410 -22.05 -16.90 -38.91
CA PRO A 410 -21.80 -18.32 -38.70
C PRO A 410 -22.90 -18.90 -37.80
N ASP A 411 -23.59 -19.91 -38.35
CA ASP A 411 -24.75 -20.57 -37.75
C ASP A 411 -24.45 -21.01 -36.31
N PRO A 412 -25.01 -20.37 -35.28
CA PRO A 412 -24.70 -20.63 -33.87
C PRO A 412 -25.13 -22.04 -33.43
N ASP A 413 -26.04 -22.71 -34.15
CA ASP A 413 -26.50 -24.05 -33.82
C ASP A 413 -25.43 -25.12 -34.05
N ARG A 414 -24.48 -24.87 -34.94
CA ARG A 414 -23.36 -25.80 -35.21
C ARG A 414 -22.28 -25.80 -34.15
N MET A 415 -22.25 -24.80 -33.29
CA MET A 415 -21.27 -24.70 -32.18
C MET A 415 -21.77 -25.26 -30.83
N ALA A 416 -23.01 -25.70 -30.72
CA ALA A 416 -23.66 -26.04 -29.46
C ALA A 416 -23.68 -27.52 -29.07
N GLY A 417 -23.01 -28.41 -29.82
CA GLY A 417 -23.00 -29.86 -29.53
C GLY A 417 -21.93 -30.32 -28.53
N PRO A 418 -21.98 -31.61 -28.09
CA PRO A 418 -20.98 -32.23 -27.22
C PRO A 418 -19.54 -32.09 -27.74
N ALA A 419 -19.36 -31.94 -29.02
CA ALA A 419 -18.07 -31.73 -29.67
C ALA A 419 -17.46 -30.32 -29.45
N ALA A 420 -18.25 -29.33 -29.06
CA ALA A 420 -17.77 -27.94 -28.94
C ALA A 420 -16.68 -27.76 -27.87
N GLY A 421 -16.82 -28.39 -26.71
CA GLY A 421 -15.82 -28.31 -25.62
C GLY A 421 -14.50 -28.98 -26.03
N TRP A 422 -14.57 -30.16 -26.67
CA TRP A 422 -13.39 -30.86 -27.17
C TRP A 422 -12.73 -30.12 -28.34
N ARG A 423 -13.53 -29.49 -29.22
CA ARG A 423 -13.01 -28.66 -30.32
C ARG A 423 -12.22 -27.49 -29.74
N HIS A 424 -12.78 -26.73 -28.79
CA HIS A 424 -12.06 -25.64 -28.15
C HIS A 424 -10.79 -26.13 -27.46
N LEU A 425 -10.83 -27.29 -26.76
CA LEU A 425 -9.66 -27.85 -26.09
C LEU A 425 -8.53 -28.14 -27.09
N PHE A 426 -8.83 -28.85 -28.20
CA PHE A 426 -7.81 -29.29 -29.14
C PHE A 426 -7.36 -28.21 -30.14
N PHE A 427 -8.24 -27.34 -30.58
CA PHE A 427 -7.95 -26.38 -31.65
C PHE A 427 -7.56 -25.00 -31.17
N ASP A 428 -8.04 -24.58 -29.99
CA ASP A 428 -7.75 -23.26 -29.44
C ASP A 428 -6.89 -23.34 -28.18
N PHE A 429 -7.27 -24.17 -27.19
CA PHE A 429 -6.58 -24.20 -25.89
C PHE A 429 -5.18 -24.81 -25.95
N LEU A 430 -5.00 -25.99 -26.58
CA LEU A 430 -3.67 -26.63 -26.67
C LEU A 430 -2.65 -25.76 -27.42
N PRO A 431 -2.94 -25.16 -28.59
CA PRO A 431 -1.99 -24.25 -29.23
C PRO A 431 -1.73 -22.98 -28.45
N ALA A 432 -2.73 -22.43 -27.75
CA ALA A 432 -2.59 -21.23 -26.94
C ALA A 432 -1.68 -21.42 -25.70
N LEU A 433 -1.38 -22.66 -25.29
CA LEU A 433 -0.39 -22.93 -24.26
C LEU A 433 0.98 -22.30 -24.57
N VAL A 434 1.33 -22.18 -25.87
CA VAL A 434 2.56 -21.48 -26.29
C VAL A 434 2.49 -20.00 -25.93
N ASN A 435 1.36 -19.34 -26.17
CA ASN A 435 1.17 -17.94 -25.81
C ASN A 435 1.11 -17.74 -24.27
N ILE A 436 0.55 -18.72 -23.53
CA ILE A 436 0.54 -18.68 -22.07
C ILE A 436 1.97 -18.84 -21.52
N ALA A 437 2.77 -19.74 -22.08
CA ALA A 437 4.17 -19.92 -21.69
C ALA A 437 5.02 -18.67 -22.00
N ARG A 438 4.73 -17.94 -23.08
CA ARG A 438 5.33 -16.64 -23.39
C ARG A 438 4.82 -15.51 -22.49
N GLY A 439 3.74 -15.72 -21.73
CA GLY A 439 3.13 -14.72 -20.87
C GLY A 439 2.26 -13.68 -21.60
N GLU A 440 1.89 -13.95 -22.83
CA GLU A 440 1.01 -13.13 -23.68
C GLU A 440 -0.47 -13.34 -23.32
N LEU A 441 -0.82 -14.58 -22.94
CA LEU A 441 -2.16 -15.00 -22.49
C LEU A 441 -2.14 -15.59 -21.08
N ARG A 442 -3.32 -15.74 -20.50
CA ARG A 442 -3.57 -16.49 -19.27
C ARG A 442 -4.49 -17.67 -19.53
N PHE A 443 -4.56 -18.61 -18.58
CA PHE A 443 -5.54 -19.70 -18.64
C PHE A 443 -6.97 -19.16 -18.61
N VAL A 444 -7.23 -18.19 -17.73
CA VAL A 444 -8.55 -17.56 -17.52
C VAL A 444 -8.45 -16.06 -17.74
N GLY A 445 -9.43 -15.47 -18.43
CA GLY A 445 -9.45 -14.04 -18.73
C GLY A 445 -10.58 -13.62 -19.65
N VAL A 446 -10.46 -12.41 -20.21
CA VAL A 446 -11.32 -11.94 -21.29
C VAL A 446 -10.83 -12.48 -22.64
N PRO A 447 -11.72 -12.68 -23.64
CA PRO A 447 -11.30 -13.22 -24.93
C PRO A 447 -10.30 -12.29 -25.62
N PRO A 448 -9.23 -12.83 -26.26
CA PRO A 448 -8.31 -12.01 -27.03
C PRO A 448 -9.03 -11.45 -28.27
N ARG A 449 -8.95 -10.12 -28.48
CA ARG A 449 -9.59 -9.41 -29.59
C ARG A 449 -8.57 -8.67 -30.43
N SER A 450 -8.86 -8.55 -31.72
CA SER A 450 -8.09 -7.74 -32.66
C SER A 450 -8.28 -6.24 -32.39
N THR A 451 -7.36 -5.42 -32.90
CA THR A 451 -7.42 -3.96 -32.78
C THR A 451 -8.75 -3.38 -33.28
N ASP A 452 -9.27 -3.92 -34.39
CA ASP A 452 -10.52 -3.42 -34.99
C ASP A 452 -11.75 -3.84 -34.18
N GLU A 453 -11.76 -5.05 -33.65
CA GLU A 453 -12.80 -5.51 -32.73
C GLU A 453 -12.84 -4.65 -31.46
N VAL A 454 -11.69 -4.34 -30.86
CA VAL A 454 -11.62 -3.47 -29.67
C VAL A 454 -12.11 -2.05 -29.97
N LYS A 455 -11.78 -1.50 -31.16
CA LYS A 455 -12.28 -0.19 -31.59
C LYS A 455 -13.80 -0.16 -31.79
N SER A 456 -14.40 -1.27 -32.19
CA SER A 456 -15.85 -1.40 -32.40
C SER A 456 -16.66 -1.55 -31.12
N LEU A 457 -16.02 -1.81 -29.96
CA LEU A 457 -16.71 -1.90 -28.68
C LEU A 457 -17.28 -0.55 -28.23
N PRO A 458 -18.44 -0.53 -27.56
CA PRO A 458 -18.94 0.65 -26.84
C PRO A 458 -17.89 1.19 -25.86
N ARG A 459 -17.94 2.50 -25.58
CA ARG A 459 -16.91 3.15 -24.75
C ARG A 459 -16.70 2.49 -23.38
N ASP A 460 -17.81 2.18 -22.70
CA ASP A 460 -17.77 1.59 -21.35
C ASP A 460 -17.21 0.15 -21.40
N TRP A 461 -17.60 -0.63 -22.39
CA TRP A 461 -17.06 -1.97 -22.58
C TRP A 461 -15.57 -1.93 -22.96
N ARG A 462 -15.18 -1.00 -23.83
CA ARG A 462 -13.78 -0.85 -24.24
C ARG A 462 -12.87 -0.51 -23.07
N SER A 463 -13.26 0.42 -22.18
CA SER A 463 -12.46 0.78 -21.00
C SER A 463 -12.27 -0.44 -20.09
N LEU A 464 -13.34 -1.17 -19.80
CA LEU A 464 -13.32 -2.39 -19.01
C LEU A 464 -12.45 -3.49 -19.65
N TYR A 465 -12.54 -3.66 -20.97
CA TYR A 465 -11.73 -4.63 -21.70
C TYR A 465 -10.24 -4.31 -21.64
N LEU A 466 -9.86 -3.04 -21.86
CA LEU A 466 -8.46 -2.59 -21.86
C LEU A 466 -7.76 -2.76 -20.50
N GLU A 467 -8.51 -2.72 -19.40
CA GLU A 467 -7.99 -2.92 -18.04
C GLU A 467 -7.93 -4.41 -17.64
N SER A 468 -8.62 -5.27 -18.39
CA SER A 468 -8.73 -6.69 -18.11
C SER A 468 -7.47 -7.47 -18.52
N LYS A 469 -7.47 -8.77 -18.36
CA LYS A 469 -6.37 -9.67 -18.72
C LYS A 469 -6.86 -10.66 -19.78
N PRO A 470 -6.10 -10.86 -20.87
CA PRO A 470 -6.52 -11.77 -21.92
C PRO A 470 -6.34 -13.22 -21.46
N GLY A 471 -7.34 -14.05 -21.73
CA GLY A 471 -7.32 -15.47 -21.37
C GLY A 471 -8.05 -16.33 -22.39
N ILE A 472 -7.75 -17.63 -22.38
CA ILE A 472 -8.33 -18.59 -23.33
C ILE A 472 -9.66 -19.14 -22.82
N ILE A 473 -9.81 -19.31 -21.51
CA ILE A 473 -11.07 -19.70 -20.87
C ILE A 473 -11.75 -18.43 -20.37
N THR A 474 -12.96 -18.16 -20.83
CA THR A 474 -13.68 -16.93 -20.49
C THR A 474 -14.92 -17.22 -19.64
N GLU A 475 -15.32 -16.26 -18.80
CA GLU A 475 -16.58 -16.33 -18.03
C GLU A 475 -17.77 -16.53 -18.97
N THR A 476 -17.80 -15.82 -20.10
CA THR A 476 -18.84 -15.95 -21.12
C THR A 476 -18.99 -17.39 -21.61
N MET A 477 -17.86 -18.02 -21.95
CA MET A 477 -17.85 -19.39 -22.51
C MET A 477 -18.35 -20.41 -21.48
N VAL A 478 -17.96 -20.26 -20.22
CA VAL A 478 -18.31 -21.21 -19.15
C VAL A 478 -19.75 -21.01 -18.68
N THR A 479 -20.29 -19.77 -18.71
CA THR A 479 -21.60 -19.44 -18.15
C THR A 479 -22.71 -19.45 -19.21
N PHE A 480 -22.47 -18.86 -20.38
CA PHE A 480 -23.46 -18.68 -21.43
C PHE A 480 -23.19 -19.58 -22.66
N GLY A 481 -21.95 -20.04 -22.84
CA GLY A 481 -21.57 -20.87 -24.01
C GLY A 481 -21.42 -20.07 -25.31
N ALA A 482 -21.49 -20.78 -26.45
CA ALA A 482 -21.25 -20.19 -27.76
C ALA A 482 -22.40 -19.30 -28.29
N ARG A 483 -23.56 -19.32 -27.67
CA ARG A 483 -24.75 -18.53 -28.05
C ARG A 483 -24.93 -17.25 -27.25
N ALA A 484 -23.93 -16.79 -26.50
CA ALA A 484 -24.03 -15.59 -25.72
C ALA A 484 -24.35 -14.36 -26.58
N SER A 485 -25.39 -13.63 -26.21
CA SER A 485 -25.72 -12.31 -26.79
C SER A 485 -24.64 -11.28 -26.45
N ARG A 486 -24.62 -10.15 -27.17
CA ARG A 486 -23.66 -9.06 -26.86
C ARG A 486 -23.78 -8.56 -25.42
N ASP A 487 -24.99 -8.46 -24.91
CA ASP A 487 -25.25 -7.99 -23.53
C ASP A 487 -24.78 -9.00 -22.49
N GLU A 488 -24.96 -10.30 -22.74
CA GLU A 488 -24.46 -11.39 -21.90
C GLU A 488 -22.91 -11.42 -21.91
N MET A 489 -22.29 -11.20 -23.07
CA MET A 489 -20.83 -11.09 -23.18
C MET A 489 -20.30 -9.92 -22.37
N TYR A 490 -20.92 -8.74 -22.48
CA TYR A 490 -20.55 -7.57 -21.70
C TYR A 490 -20.72 -7.82 -20.21
N SER A 491 -21.86 -8.38 -19.81
CA SER A 491 -22.15 -8.71 -18.41
C SER A 491 -21.14 -9.70 -17.83
N ALA A 492 -20.80 -10.76 -18.57
CA ALA A 492 -19.80 -11.74 -18.13
C ALA A 492 -18.40 -11.13 -18.00
N GLU A 493 -17.99 -10.31 -18.95
CA GLU A 493 -16.69 -9.63 -18.88
C GLU A 493 -16.64 -8.59 -17.74
N ALA A 494 -17.75 -7.89 -17.49
CA ALA A 494 -17.88 -6.98 -16.35
C ALA A 494 -17.79 -7.72 -15.01
N VAL A 495 -18.49 -8.84 -14.87
CA VAL A 495 -18.40 -9.71 -13.68
C VAL A 495 -16.97 -10.22 -13.48
N TYR A 496 -16.31 -10.70 -14.56
CA TYR A 496 -14.94 -11.17 -14.47
C TYR A 496 -13.96 -10.08 -14.08
N SER A 497 -14.10 -8.85 -14.61
CA SER A 497 -13.18 -7.74 -14.29
C SER A 497 -13.22 -7.39 -12.80
N VAL A 498 -14.40 -7.42 -12.18
CA VAL A 498 -14.61 -7.13 -10.76
C VAL A 498 -14.20 -8.31 -9.87
N SER A 499 -14.54 -9.55 -10.27
CA SER A 499 -14.32 -10.76 -9.47
C SER A 499 -12.98 -11.46 -9.73
N SER A 500 -12.15 -10.95 -10.65
CA SER A 500 -10.91 -11.58 -11.08
C SER A 500 -9.96 -11.88 -9.92
N GLY A 501 -9.69 -13.15 -9.65
CA GLY A 501 -8.82 -13.61 -8.57
C GLY A 501 -8.56 -15.10 -8.63
N LEU A 502 -7.50 -15.57 -7.94
CA LEU A 502 -7.09 -16.97 -7.99
C LEU A 502 -8.23 -17.95 -7.70
N LYS A 503 -9.08 -17.67 -6.71
CA LYS A 503 -10.23 -18.52 -6.37
C LYS A 503 -11.28 -18.55 -7.48
N HIS A 504 -11.53 -17.41 -8.13
CA HIS A 504 -12.46 -17.29 -9.23
C HIS A 504 -11.93 -18.00 -10.47
N ASP A 505 -10.66 -17.76 -10.82
CA ASP A 505 -9.98 -18.41 -11.96
C ASP A 505 -9.97 -19.94 -11.82
N LEU A 506 -9.66 -20.46 -10.62
CA LEU A 506 -9.71 -21.91 -10.35
C LEU A 506 -11.14 -22.48 -10.47
N ARG A 507 -12.16 -21.73 -10.04
CA ARG A 507 -13.56 -22.16 -10.17
C ARG A 507 -13.99 -22.23 -11.64
N LEU A 508 -13.59 -21.24 -12.45
CA LEU A 508 -13.85 -21.25 -13.89
C LEU A 508 -13.13 -22.40 -14.59
N LEU A 509 -11.88 -22.63 -14.23
CA LEU A 509 -11.08 -23.74 -14.77
C LEU A 509 -11.70 -25.10 -14.41
N ALA A 510 -12.15 -25.28 -13.17
CA ALA A 510 -12.85 -26.49 -12.73
C ALA A 510 -14.20 -26.69 -13.45
N ARG A 511 -14.96 -25.63 -13.66
CA ARG A 511 -16.21 -25.68 -14.43
C ARG A 511 -15.95 -26.03 -15.90
N TYR A 512 -14.97 -25.39 -16.53
CA TYR A 512 -14.57 -25.68 -17.90
C TYR A 512 -14.16 -27.15 -18.08
N THR A 513 -13.28 -27.65 -17.23
CA THR A 513 -12.84 -29.06 -17.27
C THR A 513 -14.00 -30.03 -17.04
N GLY A 514 -14.88 -29.72 -16.08
CA GLY A 514 -16.10 -30.49 -15.81
C GLY A 514 -17.05 -30.54 -17.02
N GLN A 515 -17.21 -29.40 -17.72
CA GLN A 515 -18.03 -29.33 -18.95
C GLN A 515 -17.40 -30.07 -20.13
N VAL A 516 -16.08 -29.99 -20.31
CA VAL A 516 -15.35 -30.73 -21.36
C VAL A 516 -15.46 -32.25 -21.13
N LEU A 517 -15.30 -32.68 -19.88
CA LEU A 517 -15.39 -34.11 -19.50
C LEU A 517 -16.83 -34.62 -19.40
N GLY A 518 -17.85 -33.77 -19.56
CA GLY A 518 -19.26 -34.16 -19.42
C GLY A 518 -19.72 -34.43 -18.00
N LEU A 519 -18.92 -34.01 -16.99
CA LEU A 519 -19.24 -34.16 -15.57
C LEU A 519 -20.15 -33.05 -15.01
N MET A 520 -20.28 -31.94 -15.75
CA MET A 520 -21.13 -30.80 -15.41
C MET A 520 -22.06 -30.43 -16.55
N PRO A 521 -23.29 -29.96 -16.28
CA PRO A 521 -24.21 -29.50 -17.29
C PRO A 521 -23.62 -28.31 -18.07
N ARG A 522 -23.86 -28.30 -19.38
CA ARG A 522 -23.37 -27.26 -20.27
C ARG A 522 -24.29 -26.05 -20.29
N PRO A 523 -23.76 -24.84 -20.57
CA PRO A 523 -24.61 -23.68 -20.78
C PRO A 523 -25.64 -23.94 -21.90
N GLY A 524 -26.90 -23.61 -21.63
CA GLY A 524 -28.02 -23.82 -22.56
C GLY A 524 -28.81 -25.14 -22.41
N GLU A 525 -28.34 -26.13 -21.66
CA GLU A 525 -29.11 -27.35 -21.37
C GLU A 525 -30.14 -27.19 -20.22
N ARG A 526 -30.09 -26.13 -19.44
CA ARG A 526 -31.01 -25.89 -18.29
C ARG A 526 -32.38 -25.29 -18.65
N GLN A 527 -32.66 -25.00 -19.93
CA GLN A 527 -33.93 -24.38 -20.38
C GLN A 527 -34.90 -25.35 -21.05
N LYS A 528 -34.88 -26.63 -20.71
CA LYS A 528 -36.04 -27.49 -20.94
C LYS A 528 -36.67 -27.79 -19.56
N GLN A 529 -37.31 -26.79 -18.94
CA GLN A 529 -38.33 -27.05 -17.95
C GLN A 529 -39.57 -27.56 -18.71
N PRO A 530 -40.17 -28.69 -18.31
CA PRO A 530 -41.43 -29.13 -18.91
C PRO A 530 -42.52 -28.14 -18.50
N ASP A 531 -43.33 -27.70 -19.45
CA ASP A 531 -44.59 -27.02 -19.25
C ASP A 531 -45.46 -27.84 -18.27
N PHE A 532 -45.80 -27.24 -17.14
CA PHE A 532 -46.95 -27.61 -16.35
C PHE A 532 -47.85 -26.39 -16.17
#